data_2dc1296d5c977b9a55cb819a309d30f1
#
_entry.id   2dc1296d5c977b9a55cb819a309d30f1
#
_cell.length_a   1.000
_cell.length_b   1.000
_cell.length_c   1.000
_cell.angle_alpha   90.00
_cell.angle_beta   90.00
_cell.angle_gamma   90.00
#
_symmetry.space_group_name_H-M   'P 1'
#
loop_
_entity.id
_entity.type
_entity.pdbx_description
1 polymer ?
#
loop_
_entity_poly.entity_id
_entity_poly.type
_entity_poly.pdbx_seq_one_letter_code
_entity_poly.pdbx_strand_id
1 'polypeptide(L)'
;MVKRSSHSRTMEFVQKLRPIDNAFFPVLGQDPGVMEEILRVILNDNTLTVEKVIAEYTLPNLSGRGVRLDSFCETGDGHRINVEVQKADDDDHIRRCRYNAAGMTWKEAEKGTRFRDLPDVCVVYITEHDFLHGGHTVYHVDKILRENGSLIDDGSSVIYVNTAVNDGSAISDLMQCFMQKTVNDPRFPRLSERVHQYKNTEKGAAEMCEELERYIDEITEEMQAKVVQLQASNIEKNKTISEKDKEIARLNELVASLSKKNSRPVNS
;
A
#
# COMPACT_ATOMS: atom_id res chain seq x y z
N MET A 1 29.40 12.33 -21.18
CA MET A 1 29.90 11.33 -20.19
C MET A 1 28.95 11.09 -19.01
N VAL A 2 28.21 12.08 -18.52
CA VAL A 2 27.29 11.97 -17.36
C VAL A 2 26.09 11.03 -17.62
N LYS A 3 25.47 11.05 -18.81
CA LYS A 3 24.31 10.19 -19.15
C LYS A 3 24.62 8.68 -19.16
N ARG A 4 25.81 8.26 -19.61
CA ARG A 4 26.18 6.84 -19.62
C ARG A 4 26.40 6.25 -18.22
N SER A 5 26.88 7.04 -17.27
CA SER A 5 27.07 6.57 -15.88
C SER A 5 25.74 6.41 -15.12
N SER A 6 24.73 7.25 -15.42
CA SER A 6 23.38 7.15 -14.85
C SER A 6 22.70 5.87 -15.33
N HIS A 7 22.61 5.67 -16.63
CA HIS A 7 21.94 4.49 -17.23
C HIS A 7 22.54 3.17 -16.73
N SER A 8 23.87 3.08 -16.61
CA SER A 8 24.53 1.87 -16.09
C SER A 8 24.14 1.59 -14.62
N ARG A 9 24.01 2.62 -13.79
CA ARG A 9 23.59 2.47 -12.38
C ARG A 9 22.11 2.07 -12.28
N THR A 10 21.26 2.64 -13.10
CA THR A 10 19.84 2.29 -13.15
C THR A 10 19.66 0.83 -13.55
N MET A 11 20.39 0.37 -14.57
CA MET A 11 20.40 -1.03 -14.96
C MET A 11 20.90 -1.98 -13.87
N GLU A 12 21.94 -1.62 -13.16
CA GLU A 12 22.43 -2.40 -12.01
C GLU A 12 21.40 -2.45 -10.87
N PHE A 13 20.62 -1.39 -10.69
CA PHE A 13 19.52 -1.35 -9.72
C PHE A 13 18.38 -2.26 -10.17
N VAL A 14 17.93 -2.19 -11.43
CA VAL A 14 16.88 -3.07 -12.00
C VAL A 14 17.21 -4.55 -11.78
N GLN A 15 18.47 -4.96 -11.94
CA GLN A 15 18.89 -6.34 -11.71
C GLN A 15 18.69 -6.81 -10.25
N LYS A 16 18.63 -5.90 -9.28
CA LYS A 16 18.46 -6.21 -7.85
C LYS A 16 17.02 -6.29 -7.42
N LEU A 17 16.10 -5.74 -8.22
CA LEU A 17 14.68 -5.70 -7.90
C LEU A 17 14.05 -7.10 -7.88
N ARG A 18 13.08 -7.26 -6.99
CA ARG A 18 12.25 -8.47 -6.83
C ARG A 18 10.79 -8.11 -7.11
N PRO A 19 9.94 -9.03 -7.52
CA PRO A 19 8.51 -8.74 -7.72
C PRO A 19 7.81 -8.08 -6.53
N ILE A 20 8.24 -8.33 -5.29
CA ILE A 20 7.71 -7.69 -4.08
C ILE A 20 8.14 -6.23 -3.90
N ASP A 21 9.14 -5.75 -4.62
CA ASP A 21 9.65 -4.39 -4.43
C ASP A 21 8.71 -3.36 -5.06
N ASN A 22 8.35 -2.32 -4.30
CA ASN A 22 7.39 -1.27 -4.68
C ASN A 22 7.73 -0.57 -6.00
N ALA A 23 8.99 -0.55 -6.39
CA ALA A 23 9.44 0.01 -7.67
C ALA A 23 9.29 -0.97 -8.85
N PHE A 24 9.01 -2.26 -8.61
CA PHE A 24 8.93 -3.27 -9.67
C PHE A 24 7.53 -3.85 -9.82
N PHE A 25 6.81 -4.04 -8.73
CA PHE A 25 5.46 -4.62 -8.79
C PHE A 25 4.49 -3.81 -9.67
N PRO A 26 4.42 -2.47 -9.60
CA PRO A 26 3.52 -1.70 -10.46
C PRO A 26 3.79 -1.92 -11.95
N VAL A 27 5.05 -2.12 -12.32
CA VAL A 27 5.43 -2.40 -13.72
C VAL A 27 5.00 -3.81 -14.15
N LEU A 28 5.20 -4.80 -13.29
CA LEU A 28 4.68 -6.16 -13.51
C LEU A 28 3.14 -6.18 -13.54
N GLY A 29 2.53 -5.41 -12.65
CA GLY A 29 1.10 -5.28 -12.47
C GLY A 29 0.38 -4.57 -13.61
N GLN A 30 1.07 -4.03 -14.60
CA GLN A 30 0.49 -3.50 -15.84
C GLN A 30 0.14 -4.61 -16.85
N ASP A 31 0.69 -5.80 -16.68
CA ASP A 31 0.47 -6.91 -17.60
C ASP A 31 -0.74 -7.74 -17.18
N PRO A 32 -1.85 -7.75 -17.97
CA PRO A 32 -3.04 -8.52 -17.63
C PRO A 32 -2.76 -10.03 -17.46
N GLY A 33 -1.84 -10.59 -18.25
CA GLY A 33 -1.49 -12.00 -18.17
C GLY A 33 -0.73 -12.37 -16.90
N VAL A 34 0.12 -11.45 -16.39
CA VAL A 34 0.79 -11.63 -15.09
C VAL A 34 -0.24 -11.54 -13.95
N MET A 35 -1.14 -10.54 -14.01
CA MET A 35 -2.16 -10.39 -12.98
C MET A 35 -3.16 -11.55 -12.97
N GLU A 36 -3.55 -12.04 -14.15
CA GLU A 36 -4.41 -13.21 -14.28
C GLU A 36 -3.74 -14.45 -13.66
N GLU A 37 -2.46 -14.70 -13.95
CA GLU A 37 -1.71 -15.82 -13.37
C GLU A 37 -1.62 -15.72 -11.84
N ILE A 38 -1.30 -14.55 -11.30
CA ILE A 38 -1.23 -14.28 -9.85
C ILE A 38 -2.60 -14.50 -9.19
N LEU A 39 -3.66 -13.93 -9.76
CA LEU A 39 -5.00 -14.00 -9.20
C LEU A 39 -5.59 -15.41 -9.27
N ARG A 40 -5.37 -16.15 -10.35
CA ARG A 40 -5.79 -17.56 -10.46
C ARG A 40 -5.22 -18.42 -9.33
N VAL A 41 -3.96 -18.21 -8.99
CA VAL A 41 -3.30 -18.93 -7.91
C VAL A 41 -3.85 -18.53 -6.55
N ILE A 42 -3.94 -17.24 -6.27
CA ILE A 42 -4.35 -16.74 -4.94
C ILE A 42 -5.82 -17.03 -4.68
N LEU A 43 -6.69 -16.87 -5.68
CA LEU A 43 -8.13 -17.11 -5.56
C LEU A 43 -8.51 -18.59 -5.80
N ASN A 44 -7.53 -19.42 -6.19
CA ASN A 44 -7.74 -20.81 -6.57
C ASN A 44 -8.84 -20.97 -7.64
N ASP A 45 -8.84 -20.07 -8.62
CA ASP A 45 -9.81 -20.05 -9.73
C ASP A 45 -9.10 -20.02 -11.07
N ASN A 46 -8.99 -21.18 -11.72
CA ASN A 46 -8.36 -21.32 -13.03
C ASN A 46 -9.20 -20.75 -14.19
N THR A 47 -10.44 -20.39 -13.94
CA THR A 47 -11.37 -19.83 -14.95
C THR A 47 -11.34 -18.29 -14.96
N LEU A 48 -10.77 -17.66 -13.92
CA LEU A 48 -10.66 -16.22 -13.83
C LEU A 48 -9.95 -15.63 -15.05
N THR A 49 -10.52 -14.58 -15.61
CA THR A 49 -9.90 -13.79 -16.67
C THR A 49 -9.78 -12.34 -16.22
N VAL A 50 -8.69 -11.68 -16.61
CA VAL A 50 -8.47 -10.27 -16.36
C VAL A 50 -8.67 -9.51 -17.67
N GLU A 51 -9.75 -8.72 -17.75
CA GLU A 51 -10.07 -7.94 -18.95
C GLU A 51 -9.31 -6.62 -19.01
N LYS A 52 -9.08 -6.01 -17.85
CA LYS A 52 -8.40 -4.72 -17.75
C LYS A 52 -7.54 -4.63 -16.51
N VAL A 53 -6.39 -4.01 -16.65
CA VAL A 53 -5.51 -3.65 -15.55
C VAL A 53 -5.19 -2.16 -15.60
N ILE A 54 -5.18 -1.52 -14.45
CA ILE A 54 -4.70 -0.15 -14.29
C ILE A 54 -3.72 -0.18 -13.10
N ALA A 55 -2.43 -0.04 -13.40
CA ALA A 55 -1.43 0.11 -12.35
C ALA A 55 -1.45 1.54 -11.81
N GLU A 56 -1.08 1.68 -10.52
CA GLU A 56 -1.01 2.96 -9.82
C GLU A 56 -2.30 3.80 -9.94
N TYR A 57 -3.45 3.09 -9.91
CA TYR A 57 -4.75 3.72 -10.11
C TYR A 57 -5.10 4.66 -8.96
N THR A 58 -5.11 5.95 -9.26
CA THR A 58 -5.42 6.99 -8.27
C THR A 58 -6.90 7.33 -8.27
N LEU A 59 -7.55 7.17 -7.13
CA LEU A 59 -8.92 7.58 -6.85
C LEU A 59 -8.88 8.88 -6.03
N PRO A 60 -9.15 10.05 -6.63
CA PRO A 60 -9.08 11.31 -5.92
C PRO A 60 -10.22 11.45 -4.94
N ASN A 61 -9.92 11.91 -3.71
CA ASN A 61 -10.92 12.29 -2.72
C ASN A 61 -10.91 13.81 -2.56
N LEU A 62 -11.97 14.48 -2.97
CA LEU A 62 -12.08 15.94 -2.94
C LEU A 62 -12.01 16.54 -1.53
N SER A 63 -12.30 15.75 -0.50
CA SER A 63 -12.40 16.20 0.90
C SER A 63 -11.34 15.61 1.82
N GLY A 64 -10.43 14.79 1.30
CA GLY A 64 -9.47 14.09 2.13
C GLY A 64 -8.38 13.34 1.35
N ARG A 65 -7.80 12.33 1.99
CA ARG A 65 -6.77 11.50 1.37
C ARG A 65 -7.37 10.67 0.23
N GLY A 66 -6.79 10.78 -0.97
CA GLY A 66 -7.08 9.89 -2.10
C GLY A 66 -6.61 8.45 -1.82
N VAL A 67 -7.05 7.52 -2.66
CA VAL A 67 -6.58 6.13 -2.69
C VAL A 67 -5.67 5.99 -3.91
N ARG A 68 -4.52 5.35 -3.74
CA ARG A 68 -3.66 4.88 -4.83
C ARG A 68 -3.58 3.37 -4.72
N LEU A 69 -4.00 2.67 -5.75
CA LEU A 69 -4.04 1.22 -5.84
C LEU A 69 -2.85 0.77 -6.69
N ASP A 70 -2.06 -0.20 -6.20
CA ASP A 70 -0.86 -0.64 -6.92
C ASP A 70 -1.22 -1.32 -8.25
N SER A 71 -2.20 -2.23 -8.25
CA SER A 71 -2.72 -2.84 -9.48
C SER A 71 -4.21 -3.12 -9.34
N PHE A 72 -5.02 -2.33 -10.04
CA PHE A 72 -6.47 -2.49 -10.09
C PHE A 72 -6.86 -3.33 -11.31
N CYS A 73 -7.61 -4.42 -11.08
CA CYS A 73 -8.05 -5.35 -12.10
C CYS A 73 -9.58 -5.37 -12.22
N GLU A 74 -10.06 -5.39 -13.44
CA GLU A 74 -11.45 -5.74 -13.78
C GLU A 74 -11.45 -7.17 -14.35
N THR A 75 -12.23 -8.05 -13.75
CA THR A 75 -12.31 -9.45 -14.19
C THR A 75 -13.46 -9.67 -15.16
N GLY A 76 -13.43 -10.78 -15.92
CA GLY A 76 -14.45 -11.08 -16.92
C GLY A 76 -15.85 -11.35 -16.35
N ASP A 77 -15.94 -11.69 -15.09
CA ASP A 77 -17.20 -11.82 -14.33
C ASP A 77 -17.66 -10.50 -13.66
N GLY A 78 -16.88 -9.42 -13.86
CA GLY A 78 -17.24 -8.08 -13.43
C GLY A 78 -16.75 -7.69 -12.04
N HIS A 79 -15.97 -8.52 -11.35
CA HIS A 79 -15.39 -8.18 -10.07
C HIS A 79 -14.28 -7.12 -10.20
N ARG A 80 -14.05 -6.39 -9.12
CA ARG A 80 -12.98 -5.39 -8.99
C ARG A 80 -11.97 -5.88 -7.97
N ILE A 81 -10.77 -6.13 -8.42
CA ILE A 81 -9.71 -6.67 -7.56
C ILE A 81 -8.55 -5.69 -7.54
N ASN A 82 -8.12 -5.31 -6.35
CA ASN A 82 -6.89 -4.58 -6.15
C ASN A 82 -5.83 -5.51 -5.58
N VAL A 83 -4.67 -5.57 -6.22
CA VAL A 83 -3.50 -6.28 -5.70
C VAL A 83 -2.49 -5.24 -5.22
N GLU A 84 -2.20 -5.28 -3.94
CA GLU A 84 -1.24 -4.42 -3.25
C GLU A 84 -0.02 -5.22 -2.83
N VAL A 85 1.14 -4.61 -2.90
CA VAL A 85 2.36 -5.16 -2.29
C VAL A 85 2.89 -4.21 -1.23
N GLN A 86 3.26 -4.74 -0.08
CA GLN A 86 3.78 -3.94 1.03
C GLN A 86 4.98 -4.64 1.66
N LYS A 87 6.13 -4.01 1.51
CA LYS A 87 7.38 -4.51 2.05
C LYS A 87 7.65 -4.01 3.47
N ALA A 88 7.27 -2.77 3.77
CA ALA A 88 7.42 -2.20 5.11
C ALA A 88 6.43 -2.84 6.08
N ASP A 89 6.86 -3.04 7.32
CA ASP A 89 6.01 -3.50 8.42
C ASP A 89 5.44 -2.28 9.15
N ASP A 90 4.43 -1.66 8.55
CA ASP A 90 3.70 -0.53 9.11
C ASP A 90 2.48 -1.04 9.89
N ASP A 91 2.12 -0.40 10.99
CA ASP A 91 0.98 -0.80 11.86
C ASP A 91 -0.41 -0.57 11.22
N ASP A 92 -0.49 -0.22 9.93
CA ASP A 92 -1.75 0.24 9.33
C ASP A 92 -2.36 -0.70 8.27
N HIS A 93 -1.79 -1.89 8.05
CA HIS A 93 -2.17 -2.83 6.98
C HIS A 93 -3.68 -3.07 6.88
N ILE A 94 -4.34 -3.44 7.99
CA ILE A 94 -5.78 -3.73 8.03
C ILE A 94 -6.62 -2.50 7.68
N ARG A 95 -6.21 -1.32 8.18
CA ARG A 95 -6.93 -0.07 7.91
C ARG A 95 -6.74 0.40 6.48
N ARG A 96 -5.57 0.17 5.90
CA ARG A 96 -5.27 0.46 4.50
C ARG A 96 -6.13 -0.38 3.57
N CYS A 97 -6.20 -1.71 3.77
CA CYS A 97 -7.06 -2.59 2.99
C CYS A 97 -8.54 -2.15 3.05
N ARG A 98 -9.05 -1.83 4.24
CA ARG A 98 -10.40 -1.30 4.40
C ARG A 98 -10.60 0.02 3.64
N TYR A 99 -9.61 0.91 3.64
CA TYR A 99 -9.68 2.19 2.95
C TYR A 99 -9.68 2.00 1.43
N ASN A 100 -8.83 1.10 0.92
CA ASN A 100 -8.76 0.76 -0.50
C ASN A 100 -10.08 0.13 -0.98
N ALA A 101 -10.63 -0.85 -0.26
CA ALA A 101 -11.92 -1.46 -0.59
C ALA A 101 -13.07 -0.43 -0.61
N ALA A 102 -13.11 0.48 0.37
CA ALA A 102 -14.09 1.55 0.40
C ALA A 102 -13.94 2.51 -0.79
N GLY A 103 -12.70 2.85 -1.17
CA GLY A 103 -12.39 3.68 -2.33
C GLY A 103 -12.88 3.05 -3.64
N MET A 104 -12.62 1.77 -3.83
CA MET A 104 -13.10 1.01 -4.99
C MET A 104 -14.63 0.99 -5.04
N THR A 105 -15.29 0.64 -3.96
CA THR A 105 -16.75 0.60 -3.87
C THR A 105 -17.36 1.97 -4.17
N TRP A 106 -16.81 3.03 -3.58
CA TRP A 106 -17.28 4.39 -3.82
C TRP A 106 -17.14 4.82 -5.27
N LYS A 107 -16.05 4.42 -5.92
CA LYS A 107 -15.78 4.76 -7.33
C LYS A 107 -16.80 4.12 -8.28
N GLU A 108 -17.23 2.90 -7.99
CA GLU A 108 -18.21 2.17 -8.80
C GLU A 108 -19.67 2.67 -8.56
N ALA A 109 -19.90 3.41 -7.48
CA ALA A 109 -21.21 3.94 -7.13
C ALA A 109 -21.52 5.26 -7.88
N GLU A 110 -21.86 5.18 -9.16
CA GLU A 110 -22.32 6.34 -9.92
C GLU A 110 -23.68 6.83 -9.44
N LYS A 111 -24.03 8.09 -9.79
CA LYS A 111 -25.33 8.66 -9.43
C LYS A 111 -26.47 7.86 -10.04
N GLY A 112 -27.27 7.24 -9.17
CA GLY A 112 -28.42 6.43 -9.56
C GLY A 112 -28.15 4.93 -9.59
N THR A 113 -26.92 4.48 -9.36
CA THR A 113 -26.61 3.06 -9.18
C THR A 113 -27.34 2.51 -7.96
N ARG A 114 -28.01 1.37 -8.11
CA ARG A 114 -28.64 0.68 -6.99
C ARG A 114 -27.56 -0.10 -6.23
N PHE A 115 -27.58 -0.13 -4.92
CA PHE A 115 -26.57 -0.84 -4.10
C PHE A 115 -26.43 -2.32 -4.45
N ARG A 116 -27.52 -2.98 -4.89
CA ARG A 116 -27.47 -4.39 -5.32
C ARG A 116 -26.75 -4.62 -6.65
N ASP A 117 -26.51 -3.56 -7.42
CA ASP A 117 -25.88 -3.64 -8.75
C ASP A 117 -24.41 -3.20 -8.66
N LEU A 118 -23.90 -2.90 -7.45
CA LEU A 118 -22.49 -2.63 -7.25
C LEU A 118 -21.68 -3.92 -7.48
N PRO A 119 -20.52 -3.83 -8.17
CA PRO A 119 -19.66 -4.98 -8.35
C PRO A 119 -19.03 -5.42 -7.03
N ASP A 120 -18.70 -6.68 -6.95
CA ASP A 120 -17.91 -7.21 -5.85
C ASP A 120 -16.49 -6.64 -5.89
N VAL A 121 -15.95 -6.34 -4.72
CA VAL A 121 -14.60 -5.79 -4.55
C VAL A 121 -13.75 -6.72 -3.70
N CYS A 122 -12.53 -6.98 -4.14
CA CYS A 122 -11.55 -7.77 -3.41
C CYS A 122 -10.24 -7.00 -3.28
N VAL A 123 -9.65 -7.00 -2.08
CA VAL A 123 -8.28 -6.51 -1.87
C VAL A 123 -7.39 -7.70 -1.57
N VAL A 124 -6.48 -8.01 -2.50
CA VAL A 124 -5.39 -8.96 -2.30
C VAL A 124 -4.18 -8.17 -1.82
N TYR A 125 -3.74 -8.41 -0.60
CA TYR A 125 -2.70 -7.64 0.06
C TYR A 125 -1.50 -8.52 0.36
N ILE A 126 -0.42 -8.35 -0.40
CA ILE A 126 0.79 -9.16 -0.34
C ILE A 126 1.84 -8.45 0.51
N THR A 127 2.34 -9.11 1.55
CA THR A 127 3.34 -8.57 2.47
C THR A 127 4.63 -9.39 2.49
N GLU A 128 5.76 -8.75 2.81
CA GLU A 128 7.02 -9.46 3.02
C GLU A 128 7.01 -10.25 4.35
N HIS A 129 6.22 -9.79 5.32
CA HIS A 129 6.14 -10.36 6.67
C HIS A 129 4.75 -10.91 6.98
N ASP A 130 4.66 -11.96 7.81
CA ASP A 130 3.40 -12.42 8.38
C ASP A 130 2.97 -11.50 9.55
N PHE A 131 2.39 -10.35 9.22
CA PHE A 131 1.99 -9.34 10.22
C PHE A 131 0.81 -9.79 11.11
N LEU A 132 0.08 -10.84 10.71
CA LEU A 132 -0.98 -11.44 11.54
C LEU A 132 -0.45 -12.50 12.50
N HIS A 133 0.81 -12.91 12.35
CA HIS A 133 1.52 -13.86 13.21
C HIS A 133 0.79 -15.21 13.38
N GLY A 134 -0.03 -15.61 12.42
CA GLY A 134 -0.76 -16.87 12.44
C GLY A 134 -0.01 -18.05 11.82
N GLY A 135 1.13 -17.81 11.16
CA GLY A 135 1.94 -18.86 10.53
C GLY A 135 1.32 -19.46 9.27
N HIS A 136 0.41 -18.75 8.58
CA HIS A 136 -0.18 -19.17 7.33
C HIS A 136 0.30 -18.28 6.18
N THR A 137 0.47 -18.87 4.98
CA THR A 137 0.80 -18.11 3.77
C THR A 137 -0.33 -17.18 3.35
N VAL A 138 -1.58 -17.59 3.58
CA VAL A 138 -2.78 -16.85 3.19
C VAL A 138 -3.79 -16.80 4.34
N TYR A 139 -4.46 -15.64 4.45
CA TYR A 139 -5.56 -15.42 5.38
C TYR A 139 -6.74 -14.83 4.62
N HIS A 140 -7.89 -15.46 4.71
CA HIS A 140 -9.16 -14.96 4.19
C HIS A 140 -9.91 -14.26 5.30
N VAL A 141 -10.45 -13.08 5.01
CA VAL A 141 -11.21 -12.29 5.98
C VAL A 141 -12.69 -12.32 5.62
N ASP A 142 -13.45 -13.00 6.44
CA ASP A 142 -14.90 -13.12 6.31
C ASP A 142 -15.64 -12.28 7.33
N LYS A 143 -16.84 -11.83 6.96
CA LYS A 143 -17.79 -11.17 7.87
C LYS A 143 -18.76 -12.19 8.42
N ILE A 144 -18.95 -12.16 9.72
CA ILE A 144 -19.87 -13.09 10.42
C ILE A 144 -20.89 -12.37 11.27
N LEU A 145 -22.10 -12.94 11.37
CA LEU A 145 -23.07 -12.59 12.40
C LEU A 145 -22.62 -13.20 13.74
N ARG A 146 -22.41 -12.39 14.74
CA ARG A 146 -21.98 -12.85 16.08
C ARG A 146 -22.98 -13.77 16.74
N GLU A 147 -24.26 -13.59 16.44
CA GLU A 147 -25.39 -14.27 17.07
C GLU A 147 -25.45 -15.76 16.71
N ASN A 148 -25.00 -16.13 15.51
CA ASN A 148 -25.13 -17.50 15.02
C ASN A 148 -23.91 -18.02 14.23
N GLY A 149 -22.88 -17.17 14.02
CA GLY A 149 -21.68 -17.51 13.28
C GLY A 149 -21.85 -17.64 11.77
N SER A 150 -23.02 -17.27 11.20
CA SER A 150 -23.21 -17.34 9.75
C SER A 150 -22.41 -16.27 9.02
N LEU A 151 -21.90 -16.64 7.86
CA LEU A 151 -21.21 -15.72 6.95
C LEU A 151 -22.19 -14.70 6.37
N ILE A 152 -21.68 -13.49 6.17
CA ILE A 152 -22.37 -12.44 5.40
C ILE A 152 -21.54 -12.16 4.18
N ASP A 153 -22.12 -12.39 3.03
CA ASP A 153 -21.60 -11.93 1.76
C ASP A 153 -22.22 -10.57 1.43
N ASP A 154 -21.39 -9.53 1.46
CA ASP A 154 -21.77 -8.16 1.10
C ASP A 154 -21.02 -7.66 -0.15
N GLY A 155 -20.41 -8.57 -0.90
CA GLY A 155 -19.62 -8.28 -2.09
C GLY A 155 -18.25 -7.65 -1.79
N SER A 156 -17.77 -7.71 -0.53
CA SER A 156 -16.45 -7.16 -0.18
C SER A 156 -15.61 -8.16 0.58
N SER A 157 -14.43 -8.47 0.05
CA SER A 157 -13.49 -9.43 0.61
C SER A 157 -12.08 -8.86 0.73
N VAL A 158 -11.29 -9.42 1.65
CA VAL A 158 -9.87 -9.12 1.81
C VAL A 158 -9.10 -10.41 1.98
N ILE A 159 -8.01 -10.54 1.24
CA ILE A 159 -7.10 -11.68 1.32
C ILE A 159 -5.71 -11.15 1.64
N TYR A 160 -5.17 -11.55 2.79
CA TYR A 160 -3.79 -11.26 3.13
C TYR A 160 -2.92 -12.43 2.72
N VAL A 161 -1.84 -12.13 2.00
CA VAL A 161 -0.85 -13.12 1.55
C VAL A 161 0.52 -12.64 2.02
N ASN A 162 1.40 -13.55 2.44
CA ASN A 162 2.74 -13.16 2.81
C ASN A 162 3.81 -14.06 2.19
N THR A 163 5.01 -13.51 2.04
CA THR A 163 6.15 -14.25 1.49
C THR A 163 7.00 -14.93 2.57
N ALA A 164 6.70 -14.70 3.85
CA ALA A 164 7.48 -15.20 4.98
C ALA A 164 7.23 -16.67 5.26
N VAL A 165 6.00 -17.13 5.04
CA VAL A 165 5.60 -18.52 5.31
C VAL A 165 5.69 -19.35 4.04
N ASN A 166 6.33 -20.51 4.14
CA ASN A 166 6.35 -21.52 3.08
C ASN A 166 5.70 -22.79 3.61
N ASP A 167 4.44 -23.01 3.26
CA ASP A 167 3.63 -24.16 3.67
C ASP A 167 3.50 -25.23 2.59
N GLY A 168 4.22 -25.06 1.46
CA GLY A 168 4.20 -26.00 0.32
C GLY A 168 2.95 -25.88 -0.57
N SER A 169 2.10 -24.87 -0.35
CA SER A 169 0.96 -24.58 -1.22
C SER A 169 1.41 -23.88 -2.51
N ALA A 170 0.54 -23.91 -3.55
CA ALA A 170 0.79 -23.18 -4.79
C ALA A 170 0.95 -21.66 -4.54
N ILE A 171 0.24 -21.12 -3.54
CA ILE A 171 0.36 -19.71 -3.13
C ILE A 171 1.75 -19.47 -2.55
N SER A 172 2.24 -20.34 -1.66
CA SER A 172 3.59 -20.17 -1.09
C SER A 172 4.67 -20.30 -2.16
N ASP A 173 4.51 -21.18 -3.13
CA ASP A 173 5.43 -21.30 -4.27
C ASP A 173 5.48 -20.01 -5.10
N LEU A 174 4.31 -19.41 -5.40
CA LEU A 174 4.23 -18.12 -6.05
C LEU A 174 4.92 -17.01 -5.21
N MET A 175 4.68 -16.99 -3.91
CA MET A 175 5.29 -16.02 -3.00
C MET A 175 6.82 -16.18 -2.92
N GLN A 176 7.36 -17.40 -3.07
CA GLN A 176 8.80 -17.57 -3.19
C GLN A 176 9.35 -16.91 -4.47
N CYS A 177 8.60 -16.91 -5.58
CA CYS A 177 8.99 -16.17 -6.79
C CYS A 177 9.02 -14.66 -6.54
N PHE A 178 8.14 -14.13 -5.70
CA PHE A 178 8.14 -12.70 -5.33
C PHE A 178 9.41 -12.26 -4.60
N MET A 179 10.12 -13.18 -3.96
CA MET A 179 11.36 -12.92 -3.23
C MET A 179 12.62 -13.10 -4.09
N GLN A 180 12.50 -13.58 -5.32
CA GLN A 180 13.62 -13.86 -6.20
C GLN A 180 13.94 -12.67 -7.11
N LYS A 181 15.22 -12.39 -7.30
CA LYS A 181 15.67 -11.40 -8.29
C LYS A 181 15.52 -11.90 -9.72
N THR A 182 15.61 -13.20 -9.93
CA THR A 182 15.39 -13.86 -11.22
C THR A 182 14.34 -14.93 -11.01
N VAL A 183 13.20 -14.78 -11.68
CA VAL A 183 12.12 -15.74 -11.64
C VAL A 183 12.22 -16.64 -12.88
N ASN A 184 12.28 -17.94 -12.64
CA ASN A 184 12.29 -18.96 -13.70
C ASN A 184 11.57 -20.21 -13.17
N ASP A 185 10.26 -20.13 -13.04
CA ASP A 185 9.44 -21.23 -12.56
C ASP A 185 8.40 -21.60 -13.62
N PRO A 186 8.42 -22.84 -14.14
CA PRO A 186 7.49 -23.28 -15.19
C PRO A 186 6.02 -23.29 -14.75
N ARG A 187 5.74 -23.24 -13.46
CA ARG A 187 4.37 -23.12 -12.92
C ARG A 187 3.81 -21.72 -13.07
N PHE A 188 4.70 -20.72 -13.16
CA PHE A 188 4.36 -19.29 -13.31
C PHE A 188 5.06 -18.69 -14.55
N PRO A 189 4.66 -19.15 -15.75
CA PRO A 189 5.38 -18.81 -16.97
C PRO A 189 5.24 -17.33 -17.35
N ARG A 190 4.09 -16.68 -17.09
CA ARG A 190 3.88 -15.29 -17.41
C ARG A 190 4.73 -14.36 -16.54
N LEU A 191 4.75 -14.61 -15.23
CA LEU A 191 5.58 -13.87 -14.30
C LEU A 191 7.07 -14.06 -14.64
N SER A 192 7.49 -15.31 -14.94
CA SER A 192 8.87 -15.64 -15.30
C SER A 192 9.30 -14.92 -16.59
N GLU A 193 8.48 -14.99 -17.63
CA GLU A 193 8.72 -14.33 -18.91
C GLU A 193 8.84 -12.80 -18.75
N ARG A 194 7.92 -12.19 -17.99
CA ARG A 194 7.88 -10.75 -17.84
C ARG A 194 9.07 -10.22 -17.02
N VAL A 195 9.41 -10.91 -15.93
CA VAL A 195 10.63 -10.58 -15.14
C VAL A 195 11.88 -10.71 -16.01
N HIS A 196 11.98 -11.78 -16.81
CA HIS A 196 13.09 -11.95 -17.74
C HIS A 196 13.13 -10.83 -18.78
N GLN A 197 12.01 -10.46 -19.37
CA GLN A 197 11.92 -9.41 -20.39
C GLN A 197 12.44 -8.08 -19.85
N TYR A 198 11.96 -7.64 -18.69
CA TYR A 198 12.37 -6.36 -18.09
C TYR A 198 13.86 -6.33 -17.69
N LYS A 199 14.44 -7.46 -17.34
CA LYS A 199 15.82 -7.50 -16.87
C LYS A 199 16.84 -7.82 -17.94
N ASN A 200 16.48 -8.57 -19.00
CA ASN A 200 17.45 -9.16 -19.91
C ASN A 200 17.26 -8.73 -21.37
N THR A 201 16.23 -7.92 -21.70
CA THR A 201 16.09 -7.37 -23.05
C THR A 201 16.35 -5.87 -23.04
N GLU A 202 16.95 -5.33 -24.12
CA GLU A 202 17.19 -3.89 -24.24
C GLU A 202 15.89 -3.07 -24.14
N LYS A 203 14.82 -3.56 -24.78
CA LYS A 203 13.52 -2.90 -24.76
C LYS A 203 12.90 -2.91 -23.34
N GLY A 204 12.82 -4.07 -22.70
CA GLY A 204 12.26 -4.19 -21.35
C GLY A 204 13.06 -3.41 -20.32
N ALA A 205 14.39 -3.41 -20.46
CA ALA A 205 15.27 -2.63 -19.60
C ALA A 205 15.06 -1.11 -19.79
N ALA A 206 14.82 -0.66 -21.01
CA ALA A 206 14.52 0.75 -21.28
C ALA A 206 13.15 1.14 -20.69
N GLU A 207 12.11 0.31 -20.89
CA GLU A 207 10.80 0.48 -20.27
C GLU A 207 10.90 0.57 -18.74
N MET A 208 11.66 -0.34 -18.13
CA MET A 208 11.85 -0.36 -16.68
C MET A 208 12.61 0.87 -16.16
N CYS A 209 13.59 1.37 -16.93
CA CYS A 209 14.31 2.59 -16.54
C CYS A 209 13.40 3.82 -16.57
N GLU A 210 12.53 3.95 -17.58
CA GLU A 210 11.56 5.04 -17.69
C GLU A 210 10.57 5.02 -16.52
N GLU A 211 10.03 3.85 -16.18
CA GLU A 211 9.12 3.68 -15.05
C GLU A 211 9.81 4.00 -13.71
N LEU A 212 11.06 3.59 -13.54
CA LEU A 212 11.84 3.92 -12.34
C LEU A 212 12.12 5.42 -12.21
N GLU A 213 12.45 6.10 -13.29
CA GLU A 213 12.65 7.55 -13.29
C GLU A 213 11.36 8.25 -12.85
N ARG A 214 10.21 7.86 -13.43
CA ARG A 214 8.90 8.39 -13.02
C ARG A 214 8.59 8.13 -11.54
N TYR A 215 8.82 6.90 -11.07
CA TYR A 215 8.62 6.53 -9.66
C TYR A 215 9.50 7.35 -8.70
N ILE A 216 10.76 7.59 -9.07
CA ILE A 216 11.69 8.42 -8.27
C ILE A 216 11.22 9.87 -8.23
N ASP A 217 10.75 10.42 -9.34
CA ASP A 217 10.25 11.79 -9.41
C ASP A 217 9.02 11.96 -8.53
N GLU A 218 8.05 11.04 -8.60
CA GLU A 218 6.84 11.06 -7.77
C GLU A 218 7.16 10.97 -6.27
N ILE A 219 8.02 10.03 -5.85
CA ILE A 219 8.43 9.93 -4.44
C ILE A 219 9.14 11.19 -3.98
N THR A 220 9.94 11.78 -4.85
CA THR A 220 10.65 13.01 -4.54
C THR A 220 9.68 14.16 -4.30
N GLU A 221 8.66 14.30 -5.13
CA GLU A 221 7.59 15.30 -4.96
C GLU A 221 6.78 15.06 -3.68
N GLU A 222 6.38 13.81 -3.41
CA GLU A 222 5.66 13.45 -2.18
C GLU A 222 6.49 13.76 -0.92
N MET A 223 7.76 13.42 -0.94
CA MET A 223 8.68 13.70 0.18
C MET A 223 8.85 15.20 0.40
N GLN A 224 8.99 15.99 -0.66
CA GLN A 224 9.08 17.44 -0.58
C GLN A 224 7.80 18.05 0.01
N ALA A 225 6.62 17.60 -0.45
CA ALA A 225 5.35 18.06 0.09
C ALA A 225 5.22 17.72 1.59
N LYS A 226 5.63 16.52 2.00
CA LYS A 226 5.63 16.10 3.41
C LYS A 226 6.60 16.91 4.27
N VAL A 227 7.78 17.24 3.74
CA VAL A 227 8.74 18.12 4.43
C VAL A 227 8.14 19.49 4.67
N VAL A 228 7.50 20.11 3.66
CA VAL A 228 6.83 21.39 3.78
C VAL A 228 5.72 21.35 4.84
N GLN A 229 4.90 20.30 4.84
CA GLN A 229 3.84 20.11 5.83
C GLN A 229 4.38 19.97 7.25
N LEU A 230 5.47 19.21 7.43
CA LEU A 230 6.11 19.03 8.74
C LEU A 230 6.74 20.33 9.24
N GLN A 231 7.34 21.12 8.35
CA GLN A 231 7.89 22.42 8.69
C GLN A 231 6.79 23.39 9.16
N ALA A 232 5.65 23.45 8.45
CA ALA A 232 4.50 24.26 8.84
C ALA A 232 3.95 23.85 10.22
N SER A 233 3.78 22.55 10.44
CA SER A 233 3.35 21.99 11.74
C SER A 233 4.32 22.31 12.87
N ASN A 234 5.62 22.25 12.61
CA ASN A 234 6.64 22.63 13.61
C ASN A 234 6.61 24.11 13.95
N ILE A 235 6.39 24.97 12.97
CA ILE A 235 6.23 26.43 13.21
C ILE A 235 5.03 26.69 14.13
N GLU A 236 3.90 26.05 13.85
CA GLU A 236 2.68 26.19 14.67
C GLU A 236 2.88 25.67 16.10
N LYS A 237 3.53 24.49 16.24
CA LYS A 237 3.87 23.95 17.56
C LYS A 237 4.80 24.86 18.36
N ASN A 238 5.82 25.42 17.71
CA ASN A 238 6.75 26.34 18.36
C ASN A 238 6.06 27.64 18.82
N LYS A 239 5.09 28.15 18.03
CA LYS A 239 4.24 29.27 18.46
C LYS A 239 3.44 28.92 19.71
N THR A 240 2.78 27.78 19.72
CA THR A 240 2.00 27.30 20.86
C THR A 240 2.88 27.10 22.10
N ILE A 241 4.09 26.56 21.96
CA ILE A 241 5.06 26.41 23.07
C ILE A 241 5.42 27.79 23.61
N SER A 242 5.77 28.75 22.75
CA SER A 242 6.11 30.13 23.19
C SER A 242 4.96 30.81 23.94
N GLU A 243 3.71 30.61 23.52
CA GLU A 243 2.53 31.13 24.21
C GLU A 243 2.35 30.50 25.59
N LYS A 244 2.53 29.15 25.70
CA LYS A 244 2.49 28.45 26.96
C LYS A 244 3.60 28.85 27.93
N ASP A 245 4.80 29.06 27.42
CA ASP A 245 5.94 29.52 28.24
C ASP A 245 5.68 30.90 28.86
N LYS A 246 5.07 31.81 28.10
CA LYS A 246 4.65 33.14 28.63
C LYS A 246 3.60 32.99 29.72
N GLU A 247 2.63 32.09 29.55
CA GLU A 247 1.60 31.87 30.58
C GLU A 247 2.18 31.24 31.84
N ILE A 248 3.10 30.27 31.68
CA ILE A 248 3.83 29.65 32.80
C ILE A 248 4.62 30.73 33.56
N ALA A 249 5.32 31.60 32.88
CA ALA A 249 6.06 32.71 33.52
C ALA A 249 5.13 33.62 34.34
N ARG A 250 3.97 34.00 33.77
CA ARG A 250 2.95 34.79 34.45
C ARG A 250 2.37 34.09 35.69
N LEU A 251 2.08 32.80 35.59
CA LEU A 251 1.57 32.02 36.72
C LEU A 251 2.61 31.91 37.83
N ASN A 252 3.88 31.72 37.51
CA ASN A 252 4.98 31.67 38.47
C ASN A 252 5.14 32.99 39.22
N GLU A 253 5.02 34.13 38.55
CA GLU A 253 5.02 35.44 39.17
C GLU A 253 3.85 35.64 40.15
N LEU A 254 2.64 35.15 39.74
CA LEU A 254 1.46 35.21 40.60
C LEU A 254 1.63 34.34 41.86
N VAL A 255 2.11 33.12 41.70
CA VAL A 255 2.43 32.23 42.82
C VAL A 255 3.43 32.87 43.79
N ALA A 256 4.52 33.43 43.25
CA ALA A 256 5.52 34.14 44.08
C ALA A 256 4.93 35.34 44.84
N SER A 257 4.02 36.09 44.24
CA SER A 257 3.32 37.20 44.86
C SER A 257 2.40 36.77 46.01
N LEU A 258 1.66 35.68 45.81
CA LEU A 258 0.75 35.09 46.81
C LEU A 258 1.52 34.52 47.98
N SER A 259 2.62 33.83 47.75
CA SER A 259 3.49 33.28 48.79
C SER A 259 4.07 34.38 49.70
N LYS A 260 4.45 35.53 49.11
CA LYS A 260 4.91 36.68 49.90
C LYS A 260 3.79 37.32 50.73
N LYS A 261 2.53 37.31 50.26
CA LYS A 261 1.39 37.80 51.04
C LYS A 261 1.05 36.93 52.23
N ASN A 262 1.18 35.61 52.10
CA ASN A 262 0.89 34.62 53.14
C ASN A 262 2.01 34.55 54.21
N SER A 263 3.20 35.06 53.94
CA SER A 263 4.34 35.07 54.88
C SER A 263 4.42 36.32 55.75
N ARG A 264 3.42 37.24 55.72
CA ARG A 264 3.38 38.35 56.68
C ARG A 264 2.90 37.81 58.03
N PRO A 265 3.67 37.99 59.15
CA PRO A 265 3.22 37.62 60.48
C PRO A 265 1.97 38.42 60.85
N VAL A 266 0.96 37.71 61.39
CA VAL A 266 -0.17 38.33 62.02
C VAL A 266 0.38 38.96 63.30
N ASN A 267 0.59 40.26 63.31
CA ASN A 267 0.91 41.00 64.49
C ASN A 267 -0.30 40.95 65.43
N SER A 268 -0.13 40.26 66.50
CA SER A 268 -1.00 40.26 67.68
C SER A 268 -0.85 41.59 68.44
#